data_d3e11c7a5008fd650f7e219670dd3384
#
_entry.id   d3e11c7a5008fd650f7e219670dd3384
#
_cell.length_a   1.000
_cell.length_b   1.000
_cell.length_c   1.000
_cell.angle_alpha   90.00
_cell.angle_beta   90.00
_cell.angle_gamma   90.00
#
_symmetry.space_group_name_H-M   'P 1'
#
loop_
_entity.id
_entity.type
_entity.pdbx_description
1 polymer ?
#
loop_
_entity_poly.entity_id
_entity_poly.type
_entity_poly.pdbx_seq_one_letter_code
_entity_poly.pdbx_strand_id
1 'polypeptide(L)'
;MESEGTTGRQQIGIQEAMEASGPSPLRKYQDLVVGSRSLGRLLLYELVVLFSSWVPGALGLLLRKIMYPWLLGAVGRGVVFGQGVVLRHPGKIRIGDGVTIDDLVVLDAKGTNNRGIDIGEGVFLGRSTILSCKDGDIALGDHTNLGFHCEVFSGSTVTVGRHGLFAAYVYLVGGGHEFERGDVAVIDQPRASEGIALGDNVWLGTGAKVLDGVTLGSNVVVGANGVVTSDLPDGAIAAGVPARVLRTREKPSES
;
A
#
# COMPACT_ATOMS: atom_id res chain seq x y z
N MET A 1 -38.21 -14.49 5.72
CA MET A 1 -37.12 -15.13 4.95
C MET A 1 -36.28 -13.96 4.42
N GLU A 2 -35.44 -13.44 5.31
CA GLU A 2 -34.55 -12.33 5.01
C GLU A 2 -33.27 -12.89 4.39
N SER A 3 -32.96 -12.45 3.19
CA SER A 3 -31.70 -12.76 2.51
C SER A 3 -30.61 -11.90 3.15
N GLU A 4 -29.82 -12.49 4.02
CA GLU A 4 -28.57 -11.89 4.49
C GLU A 4 -27.64 -11.65 3.28
N GLY A 5 -27.49 -10.40 2.92
CA GLY A 5 -26.46 -9.93 2.01
C GLY A 5 -25.10 -10.14 2.66
N THR A 6 -24.37 -11.12 2.18
CA THR A 6 -22.96 -11.37 2.56
C THR A 6 -22.15 -10.17 2.08
N THR A 7 -21.95 -9.18 2.93
CA THR A 7 -20.95 -8.13 2.73
C THR A 7 -19.60 -8.82 2.63
N GLY A 8 -18.86 -8.55 1.55
CA GLY A 8 -17.58 -9.20 1.22
C GLY A 8 -16.42 -8.80 2.14
N ARG A 9 -16.62 -8.84 3.45
CA ARG A 9 -15.57 -8.61 4.44
C ARG A 9 -14.62 -9.81 4.48
N GLN A 10 -13.36 -9.56 4.18
CA GLN A 10 -12.30 -10.57 4.27
C GLN A 10 -11.66 -10.53 5.66
N GLN A 11 -11.63 -11.70 6.36
CA GLN A 11 -10.89 -11.83 7.60
C GLN A 11 -9.37 -11.83 7.33
N ILE A 12 -8.62 -11.09 8.15
CA ILE A 12 -7.16 -10.96 8.00
C ILE A 12 -6.49 -12.12 8.77
N GLY A 13 -6.17 -13.20 8.07
CA GLY A 13 -5.68 -14.46 8.67
C GLY A 13 -4.17 -14.54 8.94
N ILE A 14 -3.35 -13.58 8.46
CA ILE A 14 -1.89 -13.69 8.56
C ILE A 14 -1.38 -13.70 10.02
N GLN A 15 -2.12 -13.11 10.95
CA GLN A 15 -1.72 -13.08 12.36
C GLN A 15 -1.84 -14.47 13.00
N GLU A 16 -2.89 -15.22 12.68
CA GLU A 16 -3.05 -16.61 13.12
C GLU A 16 -1.95 -17.51 12.54
N ALA A 17 -1.60 -17.31 11.27
CA ALA A 17 -0.49 -18.01 10.63
C ALA A 17 0.88 -17.67 11.27
N MET A 18 1.06 -16.45 11.76
CA MET A 18 2.28 -16.03 12.47
C MET A 18 2.39 -16.63 13.87
N GLU A 19 1.29 -16.78 14.59
CA GLU A 19 1.22 -17.44 15.89
C GLU A 19 1.43 -18.94 15.78
N ALA A 20 0.95 -19.55 14.70
CA ALA A 20 1.10 -20.97 14.39
C ALA A 20 2.51 -21.38 13.91
N SER A 21 3.36 -20.44 13.53
CA SER A 21 4.69 -20.73 12.95
C SER A 21 5.74 -21.13 13.99
N GLY A 22 5.48 -22.01 14.93
CA GLY A 22 6.46 -22.69 15.81
C GLY A 22 7.69 -21.88 16.29
N PRO A 23 8.52 -22.42 17.20
CA PRO A 23 9.46 -21.62 18.01
C PRO A 23 10.77 -21.18 17.31
N SER A 24 11.02 -21.50 16.03
CA SER A 24 12.29 -21.16 15.37
C SER A 24 12.34 -19.70 14.91
N PRO A 25 13.25 -18.85 15.46
CA PRO A 25 13.42 -17.46 15.02
C PRO A 25 13.70 -17.33 13.53
N LEU A 26 14.44 -18.26 12.95
CA LEU A 26 14.76 -18.28 11.53
C LEU A 26 13.50 -18.48 10.67
N ARG A 27 12.62 -19.38 11.05
CA ARG A 27 11.34 -19.59 10.33
C ARG A 27 10.45 -18.36 10.41
N LYS A 28 10.34 -17.72 11.58
CA LYS A 28 9.61 -16.46 11.74
C LYS A 28 10.17 -15.38 10.82
N TYR A 29 11.46 -15.26 10.73
CA TYR A 29 12.13 -14.31 9.84
C TYR A 29 11.81 -14.62 8.37
N GLN A 30 11.92 -15.88 7.95
CA GLN A 30 11.58 -16.29 6.60
C GLN A 30 10.11 -16.01 6.25
N ASP A 31 9.19 -16.30 7.16
CA ASP A 31 7.75 -16.10 6.96
C ASP A 31 7.37 -14.62 7.01
N LEU A 32 8.05 -13.78 7.80
CA LEU A 32 7.74 -12.36 7.97
C LEU A 32 8.41 -11.45 6.93
N VAL A 33 9.60 -11.82 6.49
CA VAL A 33 10.46 -10.93 5.71
C VAL A 33 10.67 -11.45 4.30
N VAL A 34 11.18 -12.68 4.17
CA VAL A 34 11.56 -13.23 2.87
C VAL A 34 10.35 -13.70 2.05
N GLY A 35 9.29 -14.19 2.73
CA GLY A 35 8.12 -14.79 2.09
C GLY A 35 8.41 -16.15 1.45
N SER A 36 9.50 -16.82 1.86
CA SER A 36 9.90 -18.14 1.37
C SER A 36 10.74 -18.88 2.40
N ARG A 37 10.44 -20.17 2.61
CA ARG A 37 11.23 -21.04 3.48
C ARG A 37 12.46 -21.67 2.80
N SER A 38 12.71 -21.35 1.54
CA SER A 38 13.89 -21.78 0.80
C SER A 38 15.15 -21.13 1.34
N LEU A 39 16.16 -21.92 1.71
CA LEU A 39 17.46 -21.41 2.16
C LEU A 39 18.19 -20.65 1.06
N GLY A 40 18.04 -21.03 -0.20
CA GLY A 40 18.63 -20.31 -1.34
C GLY A 40 18.01 -18.91 -1.49
N ARG A 41 16.68 -18.78 -1.32
CA ARG A 41 16.00 -17.48 -1.33
C ARG A 41 16.41 -16.61 -0.14
N LEU A 42 16.54 -17.20 1.05
CA LEU A 42 17.04 -16.51 2.22
C LEU A 42 18.44 -15.97 1.99
N LEU A 43 19.38 -16.81 1.54
CA LEU A 43 20.77 -16.40 1.29
C LEU A 43 20.83 -15.30 0.23
N LEU A 44 20.10 -15.43 -0.86
CA LEU A 44 20.02 -14.40 -1.89
C LEU A 44 19.51 -13.07 -1.32
N TYR A 45 18.45 -13.10 -0.50
CA TYR A 45 17.89 -11.90 0.15
C TYR A 45 18.94 -11.24 1.04
N GLU A 46 19.61 -11.99 1.91
CA GLU A 46 20.63 -11.46 2.80
C GLU A 46 21.82 -10.83 2.05
N LEU A 47 22.29 -11.50 1.00
CA LEU A 47 23.40 -10.98 0.18
C LEU A 47 23.01 -9.67 -0.53
N VAL A 48 21.81 -9.63 -1.13
CA VAL A 48 21.33 -8.42 -1.79
C VAL A 48 21.19 -7.26 -0.82
N VAL A 49 20.56 -7.47 0.34
CA VAL A 49 20.38 -6.43 1.35
C VAL A 49 21.72 -5.97 1.92
N LEU A 50 22.61 -6.91 2.27
CA LEU A 50 23.92 -6.62 2.83
C LEU A 50 24.78 -5.75 1.90
N PHE A 51 24.77 -6.03 0.59
CA PHE A 51 25.67 -5.36 -0.35
C PHE A 51 25.06 -4.14 -1.06
N SER A 52 23.76 -3.90 -0.97
CA SER A 52 23.14 -2.80 -1.73
C SER A 52 22.27 -1.84 -0.93
N SER A 53 21.58 -2.29 0.11
CA SER A 53 20.51 -1.49 0.75
C SER A 53 21.05 -0.19 1.39
N TRP A 54 22.15 -0.25 2.12
CA TRP A 54 22.70 0.84 2.90
C TRP A 54 23.75 1.68 2.17
N VAL A 55 24.23 1.24 1.01
CA VAL A 55 25.30 1.92 0.27
C VAL A 55 24.80 3.27 -0.25
N PRO A 56 25.42 4.40 0.12
CA PRO A 56 24.98 5.73 -0.30
C PRO A 56 25.41 6.10 -1.72
N GLY A 57 24.83 7.18 -2.25
CA GLY A 57 25.27 7.84 -3.47
C GLY A 57 25.11 7.00 -4.75
N ALA A 58 25.81 7.39 -5.80
CA ALA A 58 25.69 6.81 -7.12
C ALA A 58 26.03 5.31 -7.17
N LEU A 59 27.03 4.88 -6.38
CA LEU A 59 27.37 3.45 -6.27
C LEU A 59 26.18 2.65 -5.70
N GLY A 60 25.55 3.15 -4.64
CA GLY A 60 24.38 2.51 -4.05
C GLY A 60 23.21 2.43 -5.03
N LEU A 61 22.94 3.50 -5.77
CA LEU A 61 21.91 3.50 -6.83
C LEU A 61 22.19 2.41 -7.88
N LEU A 62 23.43 2.29 -8.33
CA LEU A 62 23.82 1.26 -9.30
C LEU A 62 23.65 -0.15 -8.75
N LEU A 63 24.12 -0.39 -7.52
CA LEU A 63 24.01 -1.71 -6.88
C LEU A 63 22.55 -2.13 -6.71
N ARG A 64 21.67 -1.25 -6.21
CA ARG A 64 20.25 -1.54 -6.06
C ARG A 64 19.57 -1.77 -7.41
N LYS A 65 19.89 -0.98 -8.42
CA LYS A 65 19.38 -1.16 -9.80
C LYS A 65 19.70 -2.55 -10.36
N ILE A 66 20.87 -3.10 -10.04
CA ILE A 66 21.30 -4.42 -10.54
C ILE A 66 20.76 -5.56 -9.67
N MET A 67 20.79 -5.40 -8.34
CA MET A 67 20.57 -6.51 -7.42
C MET A 67 19.11 -6.67 -6.98
N TYR A 68 18.34 -5.58 -6.79
CA TYR A 68 16.97 -5.67 -6.34
C TYR A 68 16.04 -6.45 -7.28
N PRO A 69 16.20 -6.37 -8.64
CA PRO A 69 15.41 -7.20 -9.54
C PRO A 69 15.53 -8.70 -9.31
N TRP A 70 16.61 -9.19 -8.68
CA TRP A 70 16.76 -10.62 -8.35
C TRP A 70 15.80 -11.07 -7.23
N LEU A 71 15.33 -10.16 -6.41
CA LEU A 71 14.38 -10.42 -5.33
C LEU A 71 12.93 -10.24 -5.75
N LEU A 72 12.68 -9.21 -6.58
CA LEU A 72 11.35 -8.73 -6.94
C LEU A 72 10.64 -9.65 -7.94
N GLY A 73 9.31 -9.65 -7.92
CA GLY A 73 8.48 -10.43 -8.83
C GLY A 73 8.60 -9.97 -10.28
N ALA A 74 8.65 -8.65 -10.49
CA ALA A 74 8.95 -8.03 -11.78
C ALA A 74 9.45 -6.60 -11.57
N VAL A 75 10.36 -6.15 -12.46
CA VAL A 75 10.86 -4.76 -12.46
C VAL A 75 10.98 -4.26 -13.90
N GLY A 76 10.36 -3.15 -14.17
CA GLY A 76 10.41 -2.46 -15.45
C GLY A 76 11.75 -1.77 -15.72
N ARG A 77 11.82 -1.08 -16.84
CA ARG A 77 13.02 -0.33 -17.26
C ARG A 77 13.07 1.03 -16.56
N GLY A 78 14.26 1.53 -16.30
CA GLY A 78 14.48 2.88 -15.78
C GLY A 78 14.05 3.07 -14.32
N VAL A 79 13.82 2.01 -13.55
CA VAL A 79 13.44 2.09 -12.13
C VAL A 79 14.61 2.57 -11.29
N VAL A 80 14.33 3.49 -10.36
CA VAL A 80 15.28 4.06 -9.40
C VAL A 80 14.92 3.61 -7.99
N PHE A 81 15.89 3.06 -7.25
CA PHE A 81 15.71 2.65 -5.85
C PHE A 81 16.58 3.50 -4.93
N GLY A 82 15.97 4.24 -4.03
CA GLY A 82 16.59 5.02 -2.97
C GLY A 82 17.32 4.18 -1.93
N GLN A 83 18.06 4.82 -1.05
CA GLN A 83 18.79 4.19 0.04
C GLN A 83 17.83 3.69 1.13
N GLY A 84 18.14 2.54 1.72
CA GLY A 84 17.37 2.01 2.86
C GLY A 84 15.96 1.55 2.52
N VAL A 85 15.65 1.31 1.25
CA VAL A 85 14.36 0.73 0.84
C VAL A 85 14.24 -0.67 1.44
N VAL A 86 13.13 -0.90 2.16
CA VAL A 86 12.81 -2.18 2.81
C VAL A 86 11.86 -2.97 1.93
N LEU A 87 12.24 -4.21 1.62
CA LEU A 87 11.44 -5.12 0.82
C LEU A 87 11.04 -6.32 1.68
N ARG A 88 9.73 -6.57 1.83
CA ARG A 88 9.21 -7.78 2.49
C ARG A 88 8.32 -8.55 1.53
N HIS A 89 8.49 -9.87 1.49
CA HIS A 89 7.87 -10.74 0.48
C HIS A 89 8.12 -10.25 -0.95
N PRO A 90 9.38 -9.92 -1.30
CA PRO A 90 9.70 -9.20 -2.53
C PRO A 90 9.23 -9.90 -3.81
N GLY A 91 9.11 -11.21 -3.81
CA GLY A 91 8.57 -11.97 -4.95
C GLY A 91 7.12 -11.64 -5.31
N LYS A 92 6.38 -10.95 -4.42
CA LYS A 92 5.01 -10.48 -4.64
C LYS A 92 4.94 -8.98 -4.99
N ILE A 93 6.07 -8.34 -5.28
CA ILE A 93 6.13 -6.92 -5.65
C ILE A 93 6.45 -6.83 -7.13
N ARG A 94 5.61 -6.14 -7.90
CA ARG A 94 5.80 -5.84 -9.31
C ARG A 94 5.86 -4.34 -9.51
N ILE A 95 6.81 -3.89 -10.33
CA ILE A 95 7.14 -2.46 -10.51
C ILE A 95 7.22 -2.19 -12.02
N GLY A 96 6.45 -1.21 -12.50
CA GLY A 96 6.41 -0.77 -13.88
C GLY A 96 7.64 0.02 -14.32
N ASP A 97 7.63 0.47 -15.58
CA ASP A 97 8.70 1.27 -16.17
C ASP A 97 8.79 2.66 -15.52
N GLY A 98 9.96 3.23 -15.39
CA GLY A 98 10.19 4.62 -14.96
C GLY A 98 9.80 4.94 -13.51
N VAL A 99 9.53 3.96 -12.67
CA VAL A 99 9.16 4.17 -11.26
C VAL A 99 10.34 4.71 -10.47
N THR A 100 10.07 5.68 -9.59
CA THR A 100 11.04 6.18 -8.61
C THR A 100 10.57 5.84 -7.21
N ILE A 101 11.39 5.09 -6.49
CA ILE A 101 11.21 4.73 -5.08
C ILE A 101 12.28 5.47 -4.29
N ASP A 102 11.89 6.49 -3.53
CA ASP A 102 12.80 7.35 -2.77
C ASP A 102 13.34 6.62 -1.52
N ASP A 103 14.19 7.30 -0.76
CA ASP A 103 14.88 6.73 0.41
C ASP A 103 13.89 6.26 1.50
N LEU A 104 14.24 5.18 2.18
CA LEU A 104 13.53 4.62 3.35
C LEU A 104 12.07 4.19 3.06
N VAL A 105 11.69 4.02 1.80
CA VAL A 105 10.38 3.47 1.44
C VAL A 105 10.29 2.01 1.90
N VAL A 106 9.12 1.62 2.41
CA VAL A 106 8.83 0.24 2.82
C VAL A 106 7.80 -0.36 1.87
N LEU A 107 8.15 -1.44 1.19
CA LEU A 107 7.26 -2.26 0.39
C LEU A 107 7.08 -3.61 1.09
N ASP A 108 5.96 -3.77 1.79
CA ASP A 108 5.63 -4.95 2.58
C ASP A 108 4.44 -5.70 1.97
N ALA A 109 4.71 -6.68 1.12
CA ALA A 109 3.71 -7.46 0.40
C ALA A 109 3.28 -8.74 1.16
N LYS A 110 3.34 -8.71 2.52
CA LYS A 110 3.00 -9.87 3.35
C LYS A 110 1.57 -10.35 3.12
N GLY A 111 1.44 -11.65 3.07
CA GLY A 111 0.15 -12.33 3.00
C GLY A 111 0.32 -13.78 2.61
N THR A 112 -0.68 -14.59 2.91
CA THR A 112 -0.68 -16.03 2.60
C THR A 112 -1.05 -16.26 1.13
N ASN A 113 -2.19 -15.70 0.70
CA ASN A 113 -2.77 -15.96 -0.62
C ASN A 113 -2.92 -14.70 -1.49
N ASN A 114 -2.45 -13.55 -1.01
CA ASN A 114 -2.53 -12.28 -1.73
C ASN A 114 -1.58 -12.25 -2.95
N ARG A 115 -1.88 -11.38 -3.92
CA ARG A 115 -1.00 -11.09 -5.07
C ARG A 115 0.14 -10.17 -4.68
N GLY A 116 -0.08 -9.27 -3.72
CA GLY A 116 0.88 -8.35 -3.15
C GLY A 116 0.76 -6.93 -3.66
N ILE A 117 1.87 -6.35 -4.14
CA ILE A 117 1.95 -4.94 -4.54
C ILE A 117 2.23 -4.85 -6.04
N ASP A 118 1.35 -4.16 -6.76
CA ASP A 118 1.51 -3.79 -8.15
C ASP A 118 1.67 -2.26 -8.28
N ILE A 119 2.78 -1.80 -8.86
CA ILE A 119 3.11 -0.38 -9.06
C ILE A 119 3.18 -0.12 -10.55
N GLY A 120 2.28 0.74 -11.05
CA GLY A 120 2.18 1.13 -12.45
C GLY A 120 3.38 1.91 -12.97
N GLU A 121 3.34 2.28 -14.24
CA GLU A 121 4.40 3.06 -14.92
C GLU A 121 4.51 4.49 -14.36
N GLY A 122 5.74 5.01 -14.24
CA GLY A 122 6.02 6.39 -13.86
C GLY A 122 5.56 6.80 -12.47
N VAL A 123 5.24 5.84 -11.60
CA VAL A 123 4.86 6.12 -10.20
C VAL A 123 6.05 6.68 -9.42
N PHE A 124 5.77 7.66 -8.56
CA PHE A 124 6.73 8.18 -7.60
C PHE A 124 6.29 7.84 -6.17
N LEU A 125 7.16 7.19 -5.42
CA LEU A 125 7.00 6.96 -3.98
C LEU A 125 8.01 7.81 -3.21
N GLY A 126 7.50 8.85 -2.53
CA GLY A 126 8.32 9.76 -1.72
C GLY A 126 8.90 9.08 -0.49
N ARG A 127 9.97 9.64 0.04
CA ARG A 127 10.73 9.09 1.17
C ARG A 127 9.84 8.70 2.35
N SER A 128 10.22 7.59 2.99
CA SER A 128 9.53 7.05 4.16
C SER A 128 8.05 6.70 3.92
N THR A 129 7.62 6.55 2.67
CA THR A 129 6.29 6.04 2.33
C THR A 129 6.23 4.54 2.59
N ILE A 130 5.10 4.07 3.10
CA ILE A 130 4.87 2.66 3.46
C ILE A 130 3.71 2.11 2.64
N LEU A 131 3.95 1.06 1.86
CA LEU A 131 2.91 0.22 1.27
C LEU A 131 2.90 -1.10 2.03
N SER A 132 1.83 -1.39 2.75
CA SER A 132 1.75 -2.54 3.66
C SER A 132 0.52 -3.40 3.40
N CYS A 133 0.75 -4.61 2.89
CA CYS A 133 -0.26 -5.65 2.80
C CYS A 133 -0.30 -6.48 4.10
N LYS A 134 -1.53 -6.83 4.53
CA LYS A 134 -1.79 -7.90 5.51
C LYS A 134 -2.86 -8.82 4.91
N ASP A 135 -2.42 -9.78 4.10
CA ASP A 135 -3.25 -10.63 3.24
C ASP A 135 -4.02 -9.89 2.15
N GLY A 136 -3.93 -8.56 2.08
CA GLY A 136 -4.54 -7.73 1.05
C GLY A 136 -3.61 -7.43 -0.12
N ASP A 137 -4.15 -6.78 -1.13
CA ASP A 137 -3.44 -6.34 -2.32
C ASP A 137 -3.39 -4.82 -2.40
N ILE A 138 -2.33 -4.28 -2.99
CA ILE A 138 -2.20 -2.85 -3.31
C ILE A 138 -1.89 -2.72 -4.80
N ALA A 139 -2.67 -1.91 -5.51
CA ALA A 139 -2.42 -1.56 -6.90
C ALA A 139 -2.39 -0.03 -7.06
N LEU A 140 -1.28 0.50 -7.56
CA LEU A 140 -1.13 1.91 -7.90
C LEU A 140 -1.12 2.07 -9.42
N GLY A 141 -2.05 2.83 -9.94
CA GLY A 141 -2.15 3.17 -11.37
C GLY A 141 -1.01 4.08 -11.83
N ASP A 142 -0.82 4.12 -13.15
CA ASP A 142 0.29 4.82 -13.79
C ASP A 142 0.35 6.31 -13.40
N HIS A 143 1.55 6.83 -13.31
CA HIS A 143 1.86 8.23 -13.02
C HIS A 143 1.28 8.75 -11.68
N THR A 144 0.94 7.85 -10.77
CA THR A 144 0.54 8.22 -9.40
C THR A 144 1.74 8.69 -8.59
N ASN A 145 1.57 9.79 -7.87
CA ASN A 145 2.60 10.41 -7.04
C ASN A 145 2.18 10.37 -5.56
N LEU A 146 2.89 9.59 -4.75
CA LEU A 146 2.77 9.61 -3.30
C LEU A 146 3.89 10.48 -2.72
N GLY A 147 3.51 11.55 -2.02
CA GLY A 147 4.44 12.42 -1.30
C GLY A 147 5.16 11.71 -0.16
N PHE A 148 5.82 12.49 0.70
CA PHE A 148 6.61 11.95 1.81
C PHE A 148 5.71 11.40 2.92
N HIS A 149 6.18 10.31 3.59
CA HIS A 149 5.48 9.74 4.75
C HIS A 149 4.02 9.37 4.48
N CYS A 150 3.68 8.99 3.26
CA CYS A 150 2.37 8.42 2.97
C CYS A 150 2.32 6.98 3.45
N GLU A 151 1.12 6.52 3.79
CA GLU A 151 0.91 5.14 4.18
C GLU A 151 -0.31 4.56 3.44
N VAL A 152 -0.15 3.36 2.89
CA VAL A 152 -1.22 2.57 2.31
C VAL A 152 -1.23 1.23 3.01
N PHE A 153 -2.26 0.99 3.80
CA PHE A 153 -2.49 -0.28 4.48
C PHE A 153 -3.64 -1.03 3.79
N SER A 154 -3.42 -2.30 3.47
CA SER A 154 -4.42 -3.14 2.83
C SER A 154 -4.61 -4.46 3.56
N GLY A 155 -5.82 -4.66 4.09
CA GLY A 155 -6.28 -5.94 4.64
C GLY A 155 -7.04 -6.80 3.63
N SER A 156 -7.52 -6.20 2.52
CA SER A 156 -8.18 -6.89 1.40
C SER A 156 -7.67 -6.36 0.06
N THR A 157 -8.16 -5.22 -0.40
CA THR A 157 -7.70 -4.61 -1.66
C THR A 157 -7.71 -3.09 -1.55
N VAL A 158 -6.60 -2.45 -1.91
CA VAL A 158 -6.53 -1.00 -2.11
C VAL A 158 -6.11 -0.73 -3.54
N THR A 159 -6.97 -0.06 -4.30
CA THR A 159 -6.70 0.34 -5.67
C THR A 159 -6.66 1.85 -5.81
N VAL A 160 -5.67 2.36 -6.50
CA VAL A 160 -5.54 3.77 -6.87
C VAL A 160 -5.45 3.84 -8.37
N GLY A 161 -6.32 4.64 -8.99
CA GLY A 161 -6.32 4.91 -10.42
C GLY A 161 -5.08 5.67 -10.87
N ARG A 162 -5.04 6.04 -12.14
CA ARG A 162 -3.91 6.76 -12.75
C ARG A 162 -3.89 8.23 -12.32
N HIS A 163 -2.70 8.85 -12.37
CA HIS A 163 -2.49 10.27 -12.08
C HIS A 163 -2.95 10.70 -10.68
N GLY A 164 -2.97 9.79 -9.71
CA GLY A 164 -3.21 10.15 -8.31
C GLY A 164 -2.12 11.08 -7.79
N LEU A 165 -2.50 12.12 -7.05
CA LEU A 165 -1.57 13.06 -6.41
C LEU A 165 -1.84 13.10 -4.90
N PHE A 166 -0.96 12.47 -4.13
CA PHE A 166 -1.06 12.43 -2.68
C PHE A 166 0.02 13.31 -2.07
N ALA A 167 -0.40 14.34 -1.35
CA ALA A 167 0.53 15.16 -0.59
C ALA A 167 1.11 14.38 0.60
N ALA A 168 2.05 14.98 1.34
CA ALA A 168 2.68 14.29 2.47
C ALA A 168 1.68 13.86 3.54
N TYR A 169 2.00 12.74 4.23
CA TYR A 169 1.22 12.20 5.35
C TYR A 169 -0.21 11.74 5.02
N VAL A 170 -0.49 11.45 3.75
CA VAL A 170 -1.76 10.81 3.36
C VAL A 170 -1.78 9.37 3.86
N TYR A 171 -2.93 8.93 4.39
CA TYR A 171 -3.10 7.55 4.85
C TYR A 171 -4.37 6.92 4.25
N LEU A 172 -4.20 5.82 3.51
CA LEU A 172 -5.27 4.93 3.08
C LEU A 172 -5.35 3.76 4.07
N VAL A 173 -6.42 3.73 4.88
CA VAL A 173 -6.59 2.77 5.99
C VAL A 173 -7.52 1.65 5.56
N GLY A 174 -7.04 0.71 4.74
CA GLY A 174 -7.84 -0.38 4.19
C GLY A 174 -7.95 -1.57 5.13
N GLY A 175 -8.62 -1.39 6.26
CA GLY A 175 -8.93 -2.43 7.23
C GLY A 175 -8.80 -1.98 8.68
N GLY A 176 -9.43 -2.74 9.58
CA GLY A 176 -9.45 -2.41 10.99
C GLY A 176 -9.85 -3.60 11.88
N HIS A 177 -10.07 -3.33 13.15
CA HIS A 177 -10.66 -4.26 14.09
C HIS A 177 -12.15 -3.99 14.24
N GLU A 178 -12.94 -5.03 14.44
CA GLU A 178 -14.27 -4.88 15.00
C GLU A 178 -14.14 -4.41 16.45
N PHE A 179 -15.08 -3.59 16.90
CA PHE A 179 -15.04 -2.98 18.24
C PHE A 179 -16.42 -2.90 18.90
N GLU A 180 -17.44 -3.51 18.30
CA GLU A 180 -18.83 -3.42 18.76
C GLU A 180 -19.05 -4.15 20.10
N ARG A 181 -18.24 -5.16 20.39
CA ARG A 181 -18.36 -5.93 21.63
C ARG A 181 -17.59 -5.27 22.76
N GLY A 182 -18.32 -4.65 23.72
CA GLY A 182 -17.71 -4.02 24.90
C GLY A 182 -17.21 -5.01 25.97
N ASP A 183 -17.54 -6.29 25.85
CA ASP A 183 -17.14 -7.36 26.79
C ASP A 183 -15.84 -8.09 26.36
N VAL A 184 -15.30 -7.77 25.18
CA VAL A 184 -14.09 -8.35 24.61
C VAL A 184 -13.10 -7.25 24.27
N ALA A 185 -11.82 -7.43 24.60
CA ALA A 185 -10.78 -6.48 24.20
C ALA A 185 -10.76 -6.30 22.67
N VAL A 186 -10.60 -5.08 22.18
CA VAL A 186 -10.60 -4.79 20.72
C VAL A 186 -9.57 -5.62 19.96
N ILE A 187 -8.42 -5.87 20.58
CA ILE A 187 -7.37 -6.69 19.96
C ILE A 187 -7.78 -8.16 19.74
N ASP A 188 -8.72 -8.66 20.54
CA ASP A 188 -9.24 -10.03 20.49
C ASP A 188 -10.51 -10.13 19.62
N GLN A 189 -11.02 -9.00 19.11
CA GLN A 189 -12.12 -8.98 18.16
C GLN A 189 -11.61 -9.21 16.74
N PRO A 190 -12.45 -9.76 15.85
CA PRO A 190 -12.05 -10.03 14.46
C PRO A 190 -11.51 -8.79 13.75
N ARG A 191 -10.64 -9.02 12.80
CA ARG A 191 -10.21 -8.00 11.84
C ARG A 191 -10.99 -8.17 10.55
N ALA A 192 -11.47 -7.07 10.02
CA ALA A 192 -12.18 -7.06 8.76
C ALA A 192 -11.66 -5.94 7.86
N SER A 193 -11.78 -6.14 6.56
CA SER A 193 -11.48 -5.13 5.56
C SER A 193 -12.46 -5.26 4.40
N GLU A 194 -12.99 -4.11 3.96
CA GLU A 194 -13.84 -3.99 2.78
C GLU A 194 -13.04 -3.49 1.57
N GLY A 195 -11.90 -2.85 1.84
CA GLY A 195 -11.02 -2.29 0.82
C GLY A 195 -11.27 -0.83 0.50
N ILE A 196 -10.41 -0.26 -0.35
CA ILE A 196 -10.49 1.14 -0.79
C ILE A 196 -10.32 1.18 -2.29
N ALA A 197 -11.16 1.96 -2.98
CA ALA A 197 -11.03 2.20 -4.41
C ALA A 197 -10.98 3.70 -4.71
N LEU A 198 -9.91 4.16 -5.38
CA LEU A 198 -9.79 5.52 -5.87
C LEU A 198 -9.74 5.50 -7.41
N GLY A 199 -10.57 6.35 -8.03
CA GLY A 199 -10.57 6.58 -9.47
C GLY A 199 -9.32 7.32 -9.96
N ASP A 200 -9.33 7.72 -11.23
CA ASP A 200 -8.24 8.46 -11.85
C ASP A 200 -8.20 9.93 -11.39
N ASN A 201 -6.99 10.53 -11.38
CA ASN A 201 -6.79 11.95 -11.12
C ASN A 201 -7.36 12.42 -9.76
N VAL A 202 -7.17 11.62 -8.71
CA VAL A 202 -7.56 11.97 -7.34
C VAL A 202 -6.44 12.74 -6.66
N TRP A 203 -6.78 13.89 -6.07
CA TRP A 203 -5.85 14.67 -5.26
C TRP A 203 -6.22 14.61 -3.78
N LEU A 204 -5.33 14.04 -2.97
CA LEU A 204 -5.44 14.02 -1.51
C LEU A 204 -4.47 15.05 -0.90
N GLY A 205 -5.01 16.05 -0.23
CA GLY A 205 -4.24 17.07 0.49
C GLY A 205 -3.44 16.51 1.65
N THR A 206 -2.46 17.25 2.13
CA THR A 206 -1.57 16.84 3.23
C THR A 206 -2.35 16.32 4.43
N GLY A 207 -1.97 15.15 4.93
CA GLY A 207 -2.60 14.54 6.11
C GLY A 207 -4.02 14.00 5.88
N ALA A 208 -4.55 14.02 4.65
CA ALA A 208 -5.86 13.43 4.37
C ALA A 208 -5.85 11.92 4.65
N LYS A 209 -6.98 11.40 5.10
CA LYS A 209 -7.19 9.98 5.40
C LYS A 209 -8.42 9.47 4.67
N VAL A 210 -8.31 8.26 4.11
CA VAL A 210 -9.43 7.54 3.52
C VAL A 210 -9.60 6.23 4.28
N LEU A 211 -10.79 6.01 4.83
CA LEU A 211 -11.07 4.84 5.65
C LEU A 211 -11.53 3.64 4.82
N ASP A 212 -11.52 2.49 5.45
CA ASP A 212 -11.93 1.22 4.86
C ASP A 212 -13.36 1.28 4.32
N GLY A 213 -13.63 0.56 3.23
CA GLY A 213 -14.93 0.52 2.56
C GLY A 213 -15.22 1.71 1.65
N VAL A 214 -14.35 2.72 1.58
CA VAL A 214 -14.62 3.96 0.83
C VAL A 214 -14.21 3.85 -0.64
N THR A 215 -15.11 4.34 -1.52
CA THR A 215 -14.83 4.56 -2.94
C THR A 215 -14.79 6.05 -3.26
N LEU A 216 -13.71 6.51 -3.90
CA LEU A 216 -13.62 7.83 -4.50
C LEU A 216 -13.73 7.72 -6.02
N GLY A 217 -14.63 8.48 -6.61
CA GLY A 217 -14.72 8.62 -8.06
C GLY A 217 -13.47 9.29 -8.65
N SER A 218 -13.47 9.48 -9.96
CA SER A 218 -12.38 10.17 -10.66
C SER A 218 -12.46 11.68 -10.45
N ASN A 219 -11.31 12.36 -10.56
CA ASN A 219 -11.19 13.83 -10.44
C ASN A 219 -11.59 14.39 -9.06
N VAL A 220 -11.59 13.58 -8.02
CA VAL A 220 -11.90 13.98 -6.63
C VAL A 220 -10.73 14.76 -6.03
N VAL A 221 -11.05 15.77 -5.24
CA VAL A 221 -10.09 16.52 -4.43
C VAL A 221 -10.52 16.48 -2.97
N VAL A 222 -9.62 16.02 -2.10
CA VAL A 222 -9.80 16.05 -0.64
C VAL A 222 -8.87 17.09 -0.04
N GLY A 223 -9.42 18.05 0.68
CA GLY A 223 -8.65 19.09 1.38
C GLY A 223 -7.72 18.52 2.45
N ALA A 224 -6.70 19.29 2.83
CA ALA A 224 -5.73 18.89 3.84
C ALA A 224 -6.42 18.49 5.16
N ASN A 225 -5.89 17.43 5.79
CA ASN A 225 -6.44 16.80 7.00
C ASN A 225 -7.91 16.34 6.90
N GLY A 226 -8.46 16.23 5.69
CA GLY A 226 -9.80 15.66 5.50
C GLY A 226 -9.81 14.17 5.85
N VAL A 227 -10.86 13.71 6.55
CA VAL A 227 -11.07 12.28 6.87
C VAL A 227 -12.29 11.79 6.12
N VAL A 228 -12.07 11.01 5.07
CA VAL A 228 -13.13 10.48 4.23
C VAL A 228 -13.64 9.17 4.82
N THR A 229 -14.92 9.18 5.20
CA THR A 229 -15.63 8.08 5.87
C THR A 229 -16.79 7.53 5.05
N SER A 230 -17.01 8.05 3.85
CA SER A 230 -18.06 7.63 2.92
C SER A 230 -17.67 7.98 1.50
N ASP A 231 -18.29 7.33 0.54
CA ASP A 231 -18.01 7.50 -0.89
C ASP A 231 -18.13 8.96 -1.34
N LEU A 232 -17.27 9.33 -2.29
CA LEU A 232 -17.31 10.64 -2.94
C LEU A 232 -17.49 10.45 -4.45
N PRO A 233 -18.48 11.12 -5.08
CA PRO A 233 -18.72 10.99 -6.51
C PRO A 233 -17.63 11.66 -7.35
N ASP A 234 -17.63 11.39 -8.64
CA ASP A 234 -16.71 12.01 -9.60
C ASP A 234 -16.71 13.53 -9.48
N GLY A 235 -15.51 14.12 -9.53
CA GLY A 235 -15.28 15.57 -9.48
C GLY A 235 -15.58 16.23 -8.14
N ALA A 236 -15.90 15.49 -7.08
CA ALA A 236 -16.16 16.06 -5.76
C ALA A 236 -14.93 16.79 -5.21
N ILE A 237 -15.16 17.98 -4.63
CA ILE A 237 -14.21 18.67 -3.76
C ILE A 237 -14.75 18.58 -2.35
N ALA A 238 -14.05 17.86 -1.47
CA ALA A 238 -14.47 17.57 -0.12
C ALA A 238 -13.42 18.01 0.91
N ALA A 239 -13.84 18.36 2.12
CA ALA A 239 -12.94 18.68 3.22
C ALA A 239 -13.62 18.44 4.58
N GLY A 240 -12.84 18.44 5.65
CA GLY A 240 -13.31 18.35 7.05
C GLY A 240 -13.17 16.96 7.66
N VAL A 241 -13.61 16.82 8.90
CA VAL A 241 -13.59 15.58 9.70
C VAL A 241 -14.97 15.42 10.35
N PRO A 242 -15.81 14.53 9.82
CA PRO A 242 -15.64 13.77 8.57
C PRO A 242 -15.71 14.69 7.34
N ALA A 243 -15.07 14.29 6.25
CA ALA A 243 -15.07 15.05 5.01
C ALA A 243 -16.49 15.14 4.41
N ARG A 244 -16.86 16.33 3.93
CA ARG A 244 -18.14 16.58 3.25
C ARG A 244 -17.89 17.23 1.91
N VAL A 245 -18.69 16.90 0.92
CA VAL A 245 -18.63 17.54 -0.39
C VAL A 245 -19.00 19.00 -0.24
N LEU A 246 -18.08 19.89 -0.62
CA LEU A 246 -18.26 21.34 -0.62
C LEU A 246 -18.80 21.85 -1.94
N ARG A 247 -18.31 21.28 -3.05
CA ARG A 247 -18.74 21.56 -4.42
C ARG A 247 -18.18 20.49 -5.37
N THR A 248 -18.62 20.52 -6.61
CA THR A 248 -18.03 19.70 -7.69
C THR A 248 -17.07 20.56 -8.52
N ARG A 249 -16.05 19.95 -9.10
CA ARG A 249 -15.15 20.60 -10.09
C ARG A 249 -15.98 20.94 -11.33
N GLU A 250 -15.75 22.11 -11.87
CA GLU A 250 -16.34 22.50 -13.14
C GLU A 250 -15.77 21.61 -14.27
N LYS A 251 -16.66 21.13 -15.12
CA LYS A 251 -16.21 20.53 -16.38
C LYS A 251 -15.68 21.66 -17.26
N PRO A 252 -14.57 21.43 -18.01
CA PRO A 252 -14.14 22.40 -19.01
C PRO A 252 -15.32 22.69 -19.94
N SER A 253 -15.63 23.97 -20.18
CA SER A 253 -16.57 24.34 -21.24
C SER A 253 -15.98 23.80 -22.55
N GLU A 254 -16.75 23.01 -23.27
CA GLU A 254 -16.38 22.62 -24.64
C GLU A 254 -16.22 23.91 -25.46
N SER A 255 -14.97 24.24 -25.77
CA SER A 255 -14.61 25.38 -26.62
C SER A 255 -14.37 24.91 -28.05
#